data_edc45064f094eb2f0aa8ce4e124fde57
#
_entry.id   edc45064f094eb2f0aa8ce4e124fde57
#
_cell.length_a   1.000
_cell.length_b   1.000
_cell.length_c   1.000
_cell.angle_alpha   90.00
_cell.angle_beta   90.00
_cell.angle_gamma   90.00
#
_symmetry.space_group_name_H-M   'P 1'
#
loop_
_entity.id
_entity.type
_entity.pdbx_description
1 polymer ?
#
loop_
_entity_poly.entity_id
_entity_poly.type
_entity_poly.pdbx_seq_one_letter_code
_entity_poly.pdbx_strand_id
1 'polypeptide(L)'
;MVRLRPVLTIGFPAAAFATNCYVIAAAAGEECVVVDPGIGVEDRVRDVLREHRLRPAAVLLTHGHLDHVYAVTPVCDGRTAAYIHTDDRYRLVDPLATIEPGMLAMMEQQFGQRAVWREPEDVVELAGNQSLDLAGLPLRVLHAPGHTEGSVMFALPDVPEGVTGAQVTSTVLSGDVLFAGSIGRTDLPGGDARAMQASLRDVVLPLPDATLVLPGHGPATTMDRERGTNPYLQGLGA
;
A
#
# COMPACT_ATOMS: atom_id res chain seq x y z
N MET A 1 11.06 -14.39 23.38
CA MET A 1 10.70 -12.99 23.11
C MET A 1 11.29 -12.63 21.76
N VAL A 2 10.46 -12.44 20.74
CA VAL A 2 10.92 -11.90 19.45
C VAL A 2 11.30 -10.44 19.73
N ARG A 3 12.54 -10.08 19.44
CA ARG A 3 13.03 -8.72 19.62
C ARG A 3 12.48 -7.92 18.44
N LEU A 4 11.46 -7.09 18.67
CA LEU A 4 10.96 -6.15 17.68
C LEU A 4 12.13 -5.26 17.24
N ARG A 5 12.32 -5.13 15.93
CA ARG A 5 13.30 -4.19 15.38
C ARG A 5 12.54 -2.94 14.96
N PRO A 6 12.91 -1.76 15.44
CA PRO A 6 12.39 -0.54 14.86
C PRO A 6 12.88 -0.43 13.42
N VAL A 7 11.96 -0.12 12.50
CA VAL A 7 12.26 0.09 11.08
C VAL A 7 12.01 1.55 10.71
N LEU A 8 12.88 2.11 9.91
CA LEU A 8 12.67 3.44 9.35
C LEU A 8 11.44 3.39 8.44
N THR A 9 10.40 4.14 8.79
CA THR A 9 9.17 4.22 8.01
C THR A 9 8.78 5.66 7.80
N ILE A 10 8.71 6.09 6.55
CA ILE A 10 8.37 7.45 6.16
C ILE A 10 7.14 7.37 5.28
N GLY A 11 6.02 7.87 5.79
CA GLY A 11 4.77 7.96 5.05
C GLY A 11 4.44 9.42 4.70
N PHE A 12 3.91 9.66 3.51
CA PHE A 12 3.45 10.97 3.06
C PHE A 12 2.34 10.82 2.02
N PRO A 13 1.37 11.76 1.99
CA PRO A 13 0.32 11.71 0.99
C PRO A 13 0.81 12.17 -0.38
N ALA A 14 0.30 11.53 -1.41
CA ALA A 14 0.46 11.95 -2.80
C ALA A 14 -0.28 13.28 -3.07
N ALA A 15 0.15 14.00 -4.08
CA ALA A 15 -0.40 15.32 -4.43
C ALA A 15 -1.86 15.24 -4.93
N ALA A 16 -2.26 14.12 -5.57
CA ALA A 16 -3.64 13.85 -5.93
C ALA A 16 -4.18 12.68 -5.11
N PHE A 17 -5.48 12.73 -4.81
CA PHE A 17 -6.24 11.73 -4.03
C PHE A 17 -5.74 11.51 -2.61
N ALA A 18 -4.62 12.15 -2.20
CA ALA A 18 -3.99 11.98 -0.89
C ALA A 18 -3.66 10.51 -0.55
N THR A 19 -3.35 9.70 -1.58
CA THR A 19 -2.91 8.32 -1.42
C THR A 19 -1.59 8.30 -0.65
N ASN A 20 -1.50 7.52 0.40
CA ASN A 20 -0.30 7.41 1.21
C ASN A 20 0.77 6.57 0.50
N CYS A 21 1.90 7.19 0.20
CA CYS A 21 3.11 6.49 -0.22
C CYS A 21 4.01 6.25 1.00
N TYR A 22 4.57 5.04 1.11
CA TYR A 22 5.47 4.69 2.20
C TYR A 22 6.85 4.28 1.68
N VAL A 23 7.89 4.72 2.38
CA VAL A 23 9.27 4.25 2.19
C VAL A 23 9.70 3.55 3.48
N ILE A 24 10.07 2.28 3.38
CA ILE A 24 10.40 1.44 4.54
C ILE A 24 11.77 0.81 4.34
N ALA A 25 12.63 0.91 5.35
CA ALA A 25 13.96 0.33 5.37
C ALA A 25 14.30 -0.22 6.76
N ALA A 26 15.20 -1.19 6.82
CA ALA A 26 15.70 -1.69 8.11
C ALA A 26 16.41 -0.60 8.91
N ALA A 27 17.13 0.31 8.25
CA ALA A 27 17.76 1.50 8.81
C ALA A 27 18.15 2.50 7.71
N ALA A 28 18.52 3.72 8.10
CA ALA A 28 19.10 4.68 7.18
C ALA A 28 20.43 4.14 6.57
N GLY A 29 20.66 4.41 5.30
CA GLY A 29 21.82 3.94 4.53
C GLY A 29 21.64 2.57 3.87
N GLU A 30 20.57 1.87 4.17
CA GLU A 30 20.27 0.52 3.69
C GLU A 30 19.41 0.53 2.41
N GLU A 31 19.05 -0.66 1.95
CA GLU A 31 18.01 -0.84 0.94
C GLU A 31 16.63 -0.57 1.53
N CYS A 32 15.68 -0.18 0.69
CA CYS A 32 14.31 0.09 1.09
C CYS A 32 13.29 -0.49 0.12
N VAL A 33 12.05 -0.60 0.57
CA VAL A 33 10.90 -0.78 -0.30
C VAL A 33 10.11 0.51 -0.36
N VAL A 34 9.56 0.82 -1.55
CA VAL A 34 8.60 1.92 -1.74
C VAL A 34 7.23 1.30 -1.97
N VAL A 35 6.22 1.76 -1.25
CA VAL A 35 4.85 1.21 -1.31
C VAL A 35 3.91 2.27 -1.86
N ASP A 36 3.11 1.89 -2.86
CA ASP A 36 2.09 2.70 -3.51
C ASP A 36 2.59 4.10 -3.92
N PRO A 37 3.53 4.20 -4.84
CA PRO A 37 3.97 5.49 -5.37
C PRO A 37 2.89 6.09 -6.26
N GLY A 38 2.02 6.89 -5.65
CA GLY A 38 0.88 7.52 -6.28
C GLY A 38 1.24 8.76 -7.11
N ILE A 39 0.23 9.57 -7.44
CA ILE A 39 0.36 10.69 -8.36
C ILE A 39 1.13 11.84 -7.72
N GLY A 40 2.27 12.22 -8.34
CA GLY A 40 3.07 13.38 -7.95
C GLY A 40 3.96 13.17 -6.72
N VAL A 41 4.34 11.91 -6.44
CA VAL A 41 5.24 11.57 -5.32
C VAL A 41 6.72 11.52 -5.70
N GLU A 42 7.07 11.57 -6.98
CA GLU A 42 8.40 11.28 -7.53
C GLU A 42 9.51 12.11 -6.87
N ASP A 43 9.30 13.42 -6.76
CA ASP A 43 10.28 14.31 -6.13
C ASP A 43 10.40 14.04 -4.64
N ARG A 44 9.28 13.81 -3.96
CA ARG A 44 9.30 13.50 -2.53
C ARG A 44 9.97 12.15 -2.22
N VAL A 45 9.69 11.12 -3.03
CA VAL A 45 10.41 9.83 -2.93
C VAL A 45 11.92 10.06 -3.10
N ARG A 46 12.33 10.79 -4.14
CA ARG A 46 13.75 11.09 -4.41
C ARG A 46 14.40 11.83 -3.24
N ASP A 47 13.71 12.79 -2.64
CA ASP A 47 14.19 13.53 -1.49
C ASP A 47 14.38 12.63 -0.27
N VAL A 48 13.40 11.77 0.05
CA VAL A 48 13.50 10.79 1.14
C VAL A 48 14.67 9.83 0.92
N LEU A 49 14.81 9.29 -0.30
CA LEU A 49 15.92 8.39 -0.63
C LEU A 49 17.28 9.08 -0.40
N ARG A 50 17.42 10.33 -0.83
CA ARG A 50 18.65 11.11 -0.65
C ARG A 50 18.91 11.46 0.82
N GLU A 51 17.91 11.96 1.54
CA GLU A 51 18.00 12.37 2.93
C GLU A 51 18.46 11.23 3.84
N HIS A 52 17.88 10.05 3.64
CA HIS A 52 18.19 8.87 4.44
C HIS A 52 19.21 7.93 3.79
N ARG A 53 19.78 8.30 2.62
CA ARG A 53 20.76 7.51 1.86
C ARG A 53 20.26 6.10 1.52
N LEU A 54 18.99 5.98 1.15
CA LEU A 54 18.33 4.73 0.84
C LEU A 54 18.49 4.35 -0.64
N ARG A 55 18.40 3.04 -0.92
CA ARG A 55 18.40 2.48 -2.29
C ARG A 55 17.15 1.62 -2.46
N PRO A 56 16.25 1.93 -3.40
CA PRO A 56 15.08 1.09 -3.65
C PRO A 56 15.51 -0.31 -4.12
N ALA A 57 15.03 -1.35 -3.43
CA ALA A 57 15.19 -2.76 -3.82
C ALA A 57 13.91 -3.31 -4.44
N ALA A 58 12.76 -2.74 -4.10
CA ALA A 58 11.46 -3.12 -4.64
C ALA A 58 10.46 -1.96 -4.55
N VAL A 59 9.51 -1.93 -5.49
CA VAL A 59 8.29 -1.13 -5.39
C VAL A 59 7.12 -2.10 -5.19
N LEU A 60 6.40 -1.96 -4.09
CA LEU A 60 5.27 -2.82 -3.72
C LEU A 60 3.97 -2.10 -4.01
N LEU A 61 3.06 -2.74 -4.71
CA LEU A 61 1.74 -2.21 -5.04
C LEU A 61 0.68 -3.01 -4.28
N THR A 62 -0.10 -2.33 -3.45
CA THR A 62 -1.19 -2.97 -2.71
C THR A 62 -2.31 -3.40 -3.65
N HIS A 63 -2.54 -2.63 -4.71
CA HIS A 63 -3.48 -2.93 -5.79
C HIS A 63 -3.21 -2.04 -7.01
N GLY A 64 -3.95 -2.21 -8.10
CA GLY A 64 -3.66 -1.60 -9.39
C GLY A 64 -4.45 -0.33 -9.72
N HIS A 65 -5.05 0.40 -8.77
CA HIS A 65 -5.70 1.68 -9.07
C HIS A 65 -4.67 2.77 -9.37
N LEU A 66 -5.03 3.68 -10.28
CA LEU A 66 -4.14 4.69 -10.83
C LEU A 66 -3.45 5.54 -9.75
N ASP A 67 -4.18 5.93 -8.75
CA ASP A 67 -3.68 6.79 -7.67
C ASP A 67 -2.66 6.11 -6.76
N HIS A 68 -2.56 4.77 -6.80
CA HIS A 68 -1.52 3.99 -6.10
C HIS A 68 -0.32 3.67 -7.00
N VAL A 69 -0.52 3.59 -8.33
CA VAL A 69 0.51 3.07 -9.24
C VAL A 69 1.15 4.12 -10.15
N TYR A 70 0.61 5.34 -10.23
CA TYR A 70 0.96 6.30 -11.28
C TYR A 70 2.47 6.61 -11.39
N ALA A 71 3.16 6.73 -10.28
CA ALA A 71 4.59 7.00 -10.25
C ALA A 71 5.46 5.73 -10.16
N VAL A 72 4.91 4.53 -10.34
CA VAL A 72 5.68 3.29 -10.22
C VAL A 72 6.87 3.26 -11.17
N THR A 73 6.65 3.60 -12.44
CA THR A 73 7.71 3.53 -13.49
C THR A 73 8.85 4.51 -13.23
N PRO A 74 8.62 5.82 -12.98
CA PRO A 74 9.71 6.73 -12.63
C PRO A 74 10.39 6.39 -11.29
N VAL A 75 9.69 5.76 -10.33
CA VAL A 75 10.30 5.33 -9.06
C VAL A 75 11.15 4.07 -9.25
N CYS A 76 10.74 3.12 -10.11
CA CYS A 76 11.55 1.96 -10.48
C CYS A 76 12.82 2.36 -11.27
N ASP A 77 12.74 3.41 -12.08
CA ASP A 77 13.87 3.97 -12.88
C ASP A 77 14.62 2.89 -13.70
N GLY A 78 13.89 1.86 -14.17
CA GLY A 78 14.48 0.72 -14.92
C GLY A 78 15.51 -0.11 -14.14
N ARG A 79 15.56 0.01 -12.82
CA ARG A 79 16.53 -0.67 -11.93
C ARG A 79 15.90 -1.51 -10.86
N THR A 80 14.64 -1.27 -10.57
CA THR A 80 13.90 -1.86 -9.45
C THR A 80 12.61 -2.48 -9.98
N ALA A 81 12.30 -3.70 -9.58
CA ALA A 81 11.07 -4.37 -9.97
C ALA A 81 9.86 -3.82 -9.21
N ALA A 82 8.73 -3.74 -9.89
CA ALA A 82 7.42 -3.52 -9.30
C ALA A 82 6.77 -4.86 -8.96
N TYR A 83 6.19 -4.96 -7.78
CA TYR A 83 5.51 -6.16 -7.28
C TYR A 83 4.02 -5.89 -7.17
N ILE A 84 3.18 -6.68 -7.84
CA ILE A 84 1.72 -6.57 -7.81
C ILE A 84 1.10 -7.97 -7.79
N HIS A 85 -0.07 -8.11 -7.18
CA HIS A 85 -0.79 -9.38 -7.23
C HIS A 85 -1.20 -9.74 -8.67
N THR A 86 -1.15 -11.03 -9.01
CA THR A 86 -1.43 -11.53 -10.36
C THR A 86 -2.81 -11.10 -10.87
N ASP A 87 -3.81 -11.04 -9.98
CA ASP A 87 -5.19 -10.66 -10.35
C ASP A 87 -5.34 -9.16 -10.67
N ASP A 88 -4.39 -8.32 -10.26
CA ASP A 88 -4.34 -6.88 -10.61
C ASP A 88 -3.27 -6.56 -11.68
N ARG A 89 -2.51 -7.56 -12.14
CA ARG A 89 -1.43 -7.37 -13.12
C ARG A 89 -1.91 -6.65 -14.38
N TYR A 90 -3.10 -6.96 -14.86
CA TYR A 90 -3.69 -6.36 -16.06
C TYR A 90 -3.90 -4.85 -15.92
N ARG A 91 -4.09 -4.34 -14.71
CA ARG A 91 -4.29 -2.91 -14.43
C ARG A 91 -3.06 -2.06 -14.72
N LEU A 92 -1.85 -2.65 -14.70
CA LEU A 92 -0.62 -1.97 -15.07
C LEU A 92 -0.44 -1.80 -16.59
N VAL A 93 -1.23 -2.47 -17.41
CA VAL A 93 -1.14 -2.32 -18.87
C VAL A 93 -1.61 -0.92 -19.29
N ASP A 94 -2.76 -0.49 -18.81
CA ASP A 94 -3.29 0.85 -19.04
C ASP A 94 -4.22 1.30 -17.90
N PRO A 95 -3.67 1.77 -16.78
CA PRO A 95 -4.48 2.24 -15.66
C PRO A 95 -5.26 3.53 -15.98
N LEU A 96 -4.86 4.30 -17.00
CA LEU A 96 -5.59 5.50 -17.43
C LEU A 96 -6.93 5.16 -18.08
N ALA A 97 -7.06 4.01 -18.73
CA ALA A 97 -8.30 3.56 -19.34
C ALA A 97 -9.43 3.30 -18.32
N THR A 98 -9.10 3.14 -17.04
CA THR A 98 -10.08 2.90 -15.97
C THR A 98 -10.62 4.18 -15.33
N ILE A 99 -10.07 5.35 -15.69
CA ILE A 99 -10.45 6.64 -15.14
C ILE A 99 -11.54 7.28 -15.99
N GLU A 100 -12.56 7.80 -15.33
CA GLU A 100 -13.58 8.61 -15.98
C GLU A 100 -12.96 9.80 -16.73
N PRO A 101 -13.31 10.06 -18.03
CA PRO A 101 -12.68 11.11 -18.84
C PRO A 101 -12.72 12.51 -18.20
N GLY A 102 -13.79 12.84 -17.47
CA GLY A 102 -13.91 14.11 -16.75
C GLY A 102 -12.92 14.23 -15.59
N MET A 103 -12.67 13.15 -14.86
CA MET A 103 -11.69 13.09 -13.79
C MET A 103 -10.27 13.20 -14.35
N LEU A 104 -9.96 12.50 -15.43
CA LEU A 104 -8.68 12.59 -16.12
C LEU A 104 -8.38 14.03 -16.56
N ALA A 105 -9.35 14.69 -17.22
CA ALA A 105 -9.20 16.09 -17.65
C ALA A 105 -8.95 17.05 -16.47
N MET A 106 -9.62 16.83 -15.34
CA MET A 106 -9.43 17.63 -14.12
C MET A 106 -8.03 17.43 -13.53
N MET A 107 -7.53 16.20 -13.54
CA MET A 107 -6.15 15.90 -13.10
C MET A 107 -5.12 16.57 -14.03
N GLU A 108 -5.28 16.47 -15.35
CA GLU A 108 -4.39 17.12 -16.33
C GLU A 108 -4.37 18.64 -16.15
N GLN A 109 -5.53 19.24 -15.88
CA GLN A 109 -5.63 20.67 -15.57
C GLN A 109 -4.92 21.02 -14.25
N GLN A 110 -5.08 20.22 -13.22
CA GLN A 110 -4.45 20.44 -11.89
C GLN A 110 -2.92 20.38 -11.97
N PHE A 111 -2.38 19.43 -12.72
CA PHE A 111 -0.93 19.24 -12.86
C PHE A 111 -0.33 20.02 -14.06
N GLY A 112 -1.15 20.68 -14.88
CA GLY A 112 -0.70 21.48 -16.02
C GLY A 112 -0.02 20.66 -17.14
N GLN A 113 -0.25 19.35 -17.16
CA GLN A 113 0.32 18.42 -18.16
C GLN A 113 -0.63 17.25 -18.45
N ARG A 114 -0.48 16.66 -19.64
CA ARG A 114 -1.21 15.44 -19.97
C ARG A 114 -0.72 14.29 -19.12
N ALA A 115 -1.66 13.45 -18.69
CA ALA A 115 -1.32 12.19 -18.04
C ALA A 115 -0.67 11.26 -19.09
N VAL A 116 0.48 10.71 -18.74
CA VAL A 116 1.22 9.76 -19.57
C VAL A 116 1.50 8.53 -18.72
N TRP A 117 1.13 7.37 -19.23
CA TRP A 117 1.46 6.11 -18.61
C TRP A 117 2.52 5.35 -19.41
N ARG A 118 3.42 4.75 -18.69
CA ARG A 118 4.35 3.74 -19.21
C ARG A 118 4.45 2.63 -18.17
N GLU A 119 4.21 1.41 -18.60
CA GLU A 119 4.33 0.24 -17.75
C GLU A 119 5.78 0.07 -17.23
N PRO A 120 6.01 -0.37 -15.99
CA PRO A 120 7.34 -0.72 -15.50
C PRO A 120 7.98 -1.82 -16.34
N GLU A 121 9.31 -1.76 -16.55
CA GLU A 121 10.04 -2.74 -17.37
C GLU A 121 10.13 -4.11 -16.69
N ASP A 122 10.20 -4.13 -15.35
CA ASP A 122 10.29 -5.36 -14.55
C ASP A 122 9.14 -5.43 -13.56
N VAL A 123 8.26 -6.41 -13.75
CA VAL A 123 7.08 -6.64 -12.91
C VAL A 123 7.09 -8.07 -12.40
N VAL A 124 7.07 -8.21 -11.09
CA VAL A 124 6.97 -9.48 -10.38
C VAL A 124 5.53 -9.69 -9.92
N GLU A 125 4.93 -10.76 -10.39
CA GLU A 125 3.57 -11.13 -9.98
C GLU A 125 3.60 -11.84 -8.62
N LEU A 126 2.78 -11.34 -7.70
CA LEU A 126 2.59 -11.92 -6.37
C LEU A 126 1.44 -12.91 -6.39
N ALA A 127 1.65 -14.06 -5.75
CA ALA A 127 0.56 -14.94 -5.34
C ALA A 127 0.12 -14.57 -3.92
N GLY A 128 -1.12 -14.90 -3.56
CA GLY A 128 -1.61 -14.67 -2.20
C GLY A 128 -0.87 -15.49 -1.15
N ASN A 129 -0.74 -14.93 0.04
CA ASN A 129 -0.22 -15.60 1.24
C ASN A 129 1.23 -16.11 1.16
N GLN A 130 2.06 -15.43 0.38
CA GLN A 130 3.50 -15.74 0.29
C GLN A 130 4.34 -14.85 1.23
N SER A 131 5.55 -15.29 1.52
CA SER A 131 6.56 -14.50 2.22
C SER A 131 7.58 -13.95 1.25
N LEU A 132 8.00 -12.71 1.49
CA LEU A 132 9.04 -12.01 0.73
C LEU A 132 10.13 -11.58 1.72
N ASP A 133 11.37 -11.63 1.28
CA ASP A 133 12.49 -11.00 1.98
C ASP A 133 13.07 -9.95 1.02
N LEU A 134 12.70 -8.70 1.24
CA LEU A 134 13.07 -7.57 0.39
C LEU A 134 13.69 -6.46 1.25
N ALA A 135 14.84 -5.97 0.85
CA ALA A 135 15.57 -4.95 1.61
C ALA A 135 15.84 -5.37 3.08
N GLY A 136 16.00 -6.68 3.35
CA GLY A 136 16.14 -7.22 4.71
C GLY A 136 14.86 -7.11 5.57
N LEU A 137 13.71 -6.85 4.95
CA LEU A 137 12.39 -6.80 5.59
C LEU A 137 11.64 -8.10 5.33
N PRO A 138 11.26 -8.86 6.39
CA PRO A 138 10.47 -10.07 6.24
C PRO A 138 8.99 -9.72 6.08
N LEU A 139 8.53 -9.64 4.85
CA LEU A 139 7.16 -9.26 4.50
C LEU A 139 6.30 -10.51 4.26
N ARG A 140 5.03 -10.44 4.67
CA ARG A 140 4.00 -11.39 4.26
C ARG A 140 2.98 -10.70 3.39
N VAL A 141 2.70 -11.29 2.22
CA VAL A 141 1.61 -10.87 1.35
C VAL A 141 0.33 -11.50 1.88
N LEU A 142 -0.67 -10.70 2.19
CA LEU A 142 -2.00 -11.14 2.61
C LEU A 142 -2.99 -10.75 1.52
N HIS A 143 -3.45 -11.72 0.73
CA HIS A 143 -4.45 -11.46 -0.31
C HIS A 143 -5.80 -11.18 0.35
N ALA A 144 -6.35 -10.02 0.06
CA ALA A 144 -7.58 -9.49 0.64
C ALA A 144 -8.44 -8.81 -0.44
N PRO A 145 -9.00 -9.61 -1.38
CA PRO A 145 -9.77 -9.09 -2.50
C PRO A 145 -11.07 -8.42 -2.05
N GLY A 146 -11.58 -7.52 -2.89
CA GLY A 146 -12.87 -6.86 -2.66
C GLY A 146 -12.87 -5.39 -3.04
N HIS A 147 -11.81 -4.62 -2.78
CA HIS A 147 -11.62 -3.31 -3.38
C HIS A 147 -11.20 -3.44 -4.84
N THR A 148 -10.23 -4.31 -5.11
CA THR A 148 -9.93 -4.92 -6.41
C THR A 148 -9.81 -6.43 -6.25
N GLU A 149 -9.71 -7.16 -7.37
CA GLU A 149 -9.49 -8.61 -7.37
C GLU A 149 -8.13 -8.98 -6.75
N GLY A 150 -7.10 -8.15 -7.01
CA GLY A 150 -5.73 -8.36 -6.59
C GLY A 150 -5.32 -7.57 -5.35
N SER A 151 -6.26 -6.97 -4.60
CA SER A 151 -5.92 -6.24 -3.38
C SER A 151 -5.15 -7.11 -2.40
N VAL A 152 -3.98 -6.63 -1.96
CA VAL A 152 -3.15 -7.26 -0.95
C VAL A 152 -2.81 -6.30 0.18
N MET A 153 -2.53 -6.86 1.35
CA MET A 153 -1.88 -6.15 2.44
C MET A 153 -0.47 -6.71 2.64
N PHE A 154 0.48 -5.84 3.01
CA PHE A 154 1.84 -6.26 3.36
C PHE A 154 2.03 -6.18 4.86
N ALA A 155 2.19 -7.34 5.51
CA ALA A 155 2.41 -7.43 6.94
C ALA A 155 3.88 -7.67 7.25
N LEU A 156 4.40 -6.98 8.27
CA LEU A 156 5.76 -7.14 8.78
C LEU A 156 5.74 -7.22 10.32
N PRO A 157 6.64 -8.04 10.92
CA PRO A 157 6.70 -8.21 12.37
C PRO A 157 7.37 -7.02 13.07
N ASP A 158 7.88 -6.06 12.32
CA ASP A 158 8.61 -4.91 12.82
C ASP A 158 7.68 -3.69 12.95
N VAL A 159 8.11 -2.69 13.70
CA VAL A 159 7.33 -1.47 13.96
C VAL A 159 8.11 -0.24 13.54
N PRO A 160 7.45 0.84 13.07
CA PRO A 160 8.12 2.09 12.73
C PRO A 160 8.88 2.69 13.91
N GLU A 161 10.03 3.30 13.62
CA GLU A 161 10.77 4.09 14.61
C GLU A 161 9.90 5.22 15.16
N GLY A 162 10.03 5.50 16.46
CA GLY A 162 9.30 6.58 17.12
C GLY A 162 7.83 6.30 17.42
N VAL A 163 7.30 5.13 17.08
CA VAL A 163 5.97 4.73 17.56
C VAL A 163 6.03 4.46 19.06
N THR A 164 5.64 5.45 19.85
CA THR A 164 5.60 5.39 21.31
C THR A 164 4.16 5.44 21.80
N GLY A 165 3.86 4.71 22.88
CA GLY A 165 2.58 4.82 23.61
C GLY A 165 1.51 3.78 23.27
N ALA A 166 1.58 3.08 22.15
CA ALA A 166 0.77 1.90 21.88
C ALA A 166 1.64 0.65 22.08
N GLN A 167 1.06 -0.44 22.61
CA GLN A 167 1.73 -1.75 22.61
C GLN A 167 1.66 -2.34 21.18
N VAL A 168 2.30 -1.66 20.22
CA VAL A 168 2.36 -2.13 18.83
C VAL A 168 3.47 -3.17 18.73
N THR A 169 3.18 -4.31 18.13
CA THR A 169 4.11 -5.43 17.96
C THR A 169 4.31 -5.86 16.51
N SER A 170 3.53 -5.28 15.59
CA SER A 170 3.63 -5.56 14.15
C SER A 170 3.02 -4.41 13.37
N THR A 171 3.27 -4.39 12.06
CA THR A 171 2.73 -3.38 11.15
C THR A 171 2.07 -4.06 9.96
N VAL A 172 1.00 -3.49 9.44
CA VAL A 172 0.40 -3.87 8.16
C VAL A 172 0.16 -2.64 7.31
N LEU A 173 0.64 -2.67 6.06
CA LEU A 173 0.26 -1.72 5.02
C LEU A 173 -1.00 -2.28 4.38
N SER A 174 -2.15 -1.67 4.66
CA SER A 174 -3.44 -2.23 4.31
C SER A 174 -3.96 -1.83 2.93
N GLY A 175 -3.25 -0.92 2.24
CA GLY A 175 -3.80 -0.34 1.01
C GLY A 175 -5.23 0.13 1.24
N ASP A 176 -6.11 -0.19 0.30
CA ASP A 176 -7.52 0.17 0.36
C ASP A 176 -8.43 -0.95 0.87
N VAL A 177 -7.90 -1.83 1.72
CA VAL A 177 -8.71 -2.85 2.41
C VAL A 177 -9.31 -2.28 3.70
N LEU A 178 -8.47 -1.67 4.56
CA LEU A 178 -8.88 -1.15 5.86
C LEU A 178 -8.35 0.26 6.08
N PHE A 179 -9.23 1.17 6.49
CA PHE A 179 -8.93 2.55 6.89
C PHE A 179 -9.30 2.81 8.35
N ALA A 180 -8.88 3.94 8.88
CA ALA A 180 -9.34 4.40 10.19
C ALA A 180 -10.85 4.68 10.18
N GLY A 181 -11.63 3.78 10.76
CA GLY A 181 -13.10 3.86 10.84
C GLY A 181 -13.85 3.56 9.54
N SER A 182 -13.19 3.02 8.51
CA SER A 182 -13.78 2.72 7.20
C SER A 182 -13.06 1.57 6.49
N ILE A 183 -13.51 1.27 5.26
CA ILE A 183 -12.90 0.32 4.33
C ILE A 183 -12.88 0.91 2.92
N GLY A 184 -12.13 0.31 2.02
CA GLY A 184 -12.16 0.63 0.60
C GLY A 184 -13.53 0.39 -0.01
N ARG A 185 -13.91 1.22 -0.99
CA ARG A 185 -15.13 1.03 -1.78
C ARG A 185 -15.05 -0.22 -2.64
N THR A 186 -16.21 -0.78 -2.95
CA THR A 186 -16.32 -2.05 -3.69
C THR A 186 -17.19 -1.94 -4.95
N ASP A 187 -17.51 -0.72 -5.36
CA ASP A 187 -18.42 -0.40 -6.47
C ASP A 187 -17.70 0.03 -7.76
N LEU A 188 -16.36 0.06 -7.75
CA LEU A 188 -15.55 0.28 -8.96
C LEU A 188 -15.37 -1.03 -9.75
N PRO A 189 -14.97 -0.97 -11.03
CA PRO A 189 -14.67 -2.18 -11.81
C PRO A 189 -13.64 -3.08 -11.11
N GLY A 190 -14.00 -4.36 -10.92
CA GLY A 190 -13.23 -5.33 -10.17
C GLY A 190 -13.49 -5.35 -8.67
N GLY A 191 -14.32 -4.42 -8.16
CA GLY A 191 -14.77 -4.43 -6.79
C GLY A 191 -15.86 -5.47 -6.53
N ASP A 192 -15.82 -6.11 -5.35
CA ASP A 192 -16.82 -7.09 -4.89
C ASP A 192 -17.04 -6.96 -3.39
N ALA A 193 -18.26 -6.56 -3.01
CA ALA A 193 -18.63 -6.37 -1.61
C ALA A 193 -18.63 -7.68 -0.79
N ARG A 194 -18.92 -8.83 -1.44
CA ARG A 194 -18.88 -10.13 -0.77
C ARG A 194 -17.45 -10.59 -0.53
N ALA A 195 -16.58 -10.41 -1.53
CA ALA A 195 -15.16 -10.67 -1.38
C ALA A 195 -14.55 -9.77 -0.28
N MET A 196 -14.90 -8.48 -0.25
CA MET A 196 -14.47 -7.58 0.83
C MET A 196 -14.92 -8.09 2.20
N GLN A 197 -16.18 -8.47 2.38
CA GLN A 197 -16.65 -9.02 3.66
C GLN A 197 -15.88 -10.29 4.06
N ALA A 198 -15.59 -11.18 3.11
CA ALA A 198 -14.77 -12.36 3.37
C ALA A 198 -13.34 -11.96 3.78
N SER A 199 -12.71 -11.02 3.08
CA SER A 199 -11.38 -10.50 3.41
C SER A 199 -11.34 -9.85 4.79
N LEU A 200 -12.34 -9.06 5.16
CA LEU A 200 -12.43 -8.46 6.49
C LEU A 200 -12.54 -9.53 7.57
N ARG A 201 -13.35 -10.57 7.36
CA ARG A 201 -13.54 -11.65 8.33
C ARG A 201 -12.32 -12.59 8.43
N ASP A 202 -11.77 -13.00 7.28
CA ASP A 202 -10.82 -14.12 7.22
C ASP A 202 -9.36 -13.64 7.21
N VAL A 203 -9.10 -12.37 6.87
CA VAL A 203 -7.76 -11.80 6.76
C VAL A 203 -7.53 -10.66 7.75
N VAL A 204 -8.47 -9.71 7.85
CA VAL A 204 -8.32 -8.52 8.71
C VAL A 204 -8.57 -8.86 10.18
N LEU A 205 -9.72 -9.47 10.50
CA LEU A 205 -10.07 -9.79 11.89
C LEU A 205 -9.09 -10.73 12.60
N PRO A 206 -8.38 -11.67 11.94
CA PRO A 206 -7.34 -12.46 12.58
C PRO A 206 -6.05 -11.72 12.94
N LEU A 207 -5.86 -10.47 12.47
CA LEU A 207 -4.68 -9.68 12.82
C LEU A 207 -4.68 -9.39 14.33
N PRO A 208 -3.50 -9.44 15.00
CA PRO A 208 -3.39 -9.09 16.41
C PRO A 208 -3.84 -7.66 16.71
N ASP A 209 -4.46 -7.43 17.87
CA ASP A 209 -4.87 -6.08 18.31
C ASP A 209 -3.71 -5.08 18.32
N ALA A 210 -2.51 -5.55 18.66
CA ALA A 210 -1.27 -4.78 18.68
C ALA A 210 -0.67 -4.54 17.28
N THR A 211 -1.45 -4.65 16.20
CA THR A 211 -0.99 -4.35 14.83
C THR A 211 -1.26 -2.89 14.48
N LEU A 212 -0.20 -2.16 14.09
CA LEU A 212 -0.32 -0.84 13.47
C LEU A 212 -0.82 -1.01 12.04
N VAL A 213 -1.82 -0.26 11.67
CA VAL A 213 -2.37 -0.23 10.31
C VAL A 213 -1.95 1.07 9.62
N LEU A 214 -1.25 0.93 8.52
CA LEU A 214 -0.82 2.00 7.61
C LEU A 214 -1.67 1.91 6.33
N PRO A 215 -2.74 2.72 6.20
CA PRO A 215 -3.68 2.59 5.11
C PRO A 215 -3.24 3.29 3.83
N GLY A 216 -3.88 2.96 2.70
CA GLY A 216 -3.72 3.68 1.43
C GLY A 216 -4.22 5.13 1.49
N HIS A 217 -5.24 5.39 2.31
CA HIS A 217 -5.76 6.75 2.52
C HIS A 217 -6.03 7.06 3.99
N GLY A 218 -5.87 8.33 4.35
CA GLY A 218 -6.17 8.82 5.69
C GLY A 218 -5.09 8.49 6.74
N PRO A 219 -5.39 8.63 8.03
CA PRO A 219 -4.43 8.45 9.10
C PRO A 219 -4.18 6.98 9.43
N ALA A 220 -3.00 6.71 10.02
CA ALA A 220 -2.69 5.42 10.63
C ALA A 220 -3.66 5.12 11.79
N THR A 221 -3.89 3.82 12.02
CA THR A 221 -4.74 3.32 13.10
C THR A 221 -4.16 2.03 13.68
N THR A 222 -4.88 1.35 14.59
CA THR A 222 -4.51 0.05 15.13
C THR A 222 -5.67 -0.94 15.03
N MET A 223 -5.36 -2.23 14.97
CA MET A 223 -6.39 -3.26 14.92
C MET A 223 -7.30 -3.26 16.17
N ASP A 224 -6.74 -2.98 17.34
CA ASP A 224 -7.52 -2.83 18.58
C ASP A 224 -8.63 -1.75 18.42
N ARG A 225 -8.24 -0.57 17.92
CA ARG A 225 -9.20 0.51 17.66
C ARG A 225 -10.24 0.11 16.62
N GLU A 226 -9.79 -0.40 15.48
CA GLU A 226 -10.70 -0.73 14.37
C GLU A 226 -11.66 -1.85 14.76
N ARG A 227 -11.20 -2.87 15.46
CA ARG A 227 -12.04 -3.93 15.97
C ARG A 227 -13.14 -3.40 16.92
N GLY A 228 -12.83 -2.39 17.72
CA GLY A 228 -13.77 -1.78 18.66
C GLY A 228 -14.73 -0.76 18.03
N THR A 229 -14.34 -0.07 16.97
CA THR A 229 -15.06 1.13 16.50
C THR A 229 -15.40 1.15 15.02
N ASN A 230 -14.73 0.35 14.17
CA ASN A 230 -15.01 0.36 12.75
C ASN A 230 -16.34 -0.34 12.45
N PRO A 231 -17.35 0.36 11.86
CA PRO A 231 -18.68 -0.20 11.65
C PRO A 231 -18.69 -1.40 10.69
N TYR A 232 -17.70 -1.50 9.80
CA TYR A 232 -17.59 -2.58 8.82
C TYR A 232 -17.01 -3.87 9.42
N LEU A 233 -16.36 -3.80 10.59
CA LEU A 233 -15.87 -4.97 11.31
C LEU A 233 -16.88 -5.49 12.34
N GLN A 234 -17.91 -4.68 12.68
CA GLN A 234 -18.93 -5.09 13.64
C GLN A 234 -19.81 -6.20 13.08
N GLY A 235 -20.03 -7.25 13.87
CA GLY A 235 -20.89 -8.38 13.49
C GLY A 235 -20.29 -9.40 12.52
N LEU A 236 -19.06 -9.19 12.04
CA LEU A 236 -18.39 -10.17 11.15
C LEU A 236 -17.80 -11.37 11.90
N GLY A 237 -17.60 -11.28 13.21
CA GLY A 237 -17.01 -12.33 14.05
C GLY A 237 -18.02 -13.14 14.89
N ALA A 238 -19.33 -13.00 14.60
CA ALA A 238 -20.38 -13.70 15.33
C ALA A 238 -20.84 -14.97 14.61
#